data_d90dd8d22a17ba4a1502f8c46fbe3b5b
#
_entry.id   d90dd8d22a17ba4a1502f8c46fbe3b5b
#
_cell.length_a   1.000
_cell.length_b   1.000
_cell.length_c   1.000
_cell.angle_alpha   90.00
_cell.angle_beta   90.00
_cell.angle_gamma   90.00
#
_symmetry.space_group_name_H-M   'P 1'
#
loop_
_entity.id
_entity.type
_entity.pdbx_description
1 polymer ?
#
loop_
_entity_poly.entity_id
_entity_poly.type
_entity_poly.pdbx_seq_one_letter_code
_entity_poly.pdbx_strand_id
1 'polypeptide(L)'
;MKLTEKSKSVLAKARLIYGSNNQISVAIEELNELACVLCKFIRYEHEEDAVEALYDKVVDELADVLVVTDHIKSIFALSDNVIEARAEAKVARVRNWLEKSNSMEQTTVDREVPDPTEKAFCDSLAQPNCKNCANNSDRPTCEQCDGSSNYIYRCW
;
A
#
# COMPACT_ATOMS: atom_id res chain seq x y z
N MET A 1 14.23 0.40 -13.71
CA MET A 1 15.53 1.07 -13.82
C MET A 1 16.60 0.10 -13.30
N LYS A 2 17.77 0.01 -13.95
CA LYS A 2 18.87 -0.86 -13.50
C LYS A 2 20.10 0.01 -13.25
N LEU A 3 20.84 -0.27 -12.17
CA LEU A 3 22.10 0.40 -11.89
C LEU A 3 23.16 0.03 -12.92
N THR A 4 24.09 0.96 -13.17
CA THR A 4 25.23 0.73 -14.06
C THR A 4 26.20 -0.28 -13.42
N GLU A 5 27.01 -0.95 -14.24
CA GLU A 5 28.05 -1.87 -13.73
C GLU A 5 29.08 -1.15 -12.86
N LYS A 6 29.34 0.13 -13.12
CA LYS A 6 30.18 0.98 -12.28
C LYS A 6 29.57 1.16 -10.89
N SER A 7 28.25 1.46 -10.81
CA SER A 7 27.53 1.61 -9.54
C SER A 7 27.53 0.30 -8.75
N LYS A 8 27.24 -0.83 -9.41
CA LYS A 8 27.28 -2.17 -8.78
C LYS A 8 28.68 -2.50 -8.23
N SER A 9 29.74 -2.11 -8.92
CA SER A 9 31.12 -2.29 -8.42
C SER A 9 31.36 -1.50 -7.13
N VAL A 10 30.80 -0.29 -7.00
CA VAL A 10 30.89 0.51 -5.76
C VAL A 10 30.15 -0.17 -4.63
N LEU A 11 28.94 -0.67 -4.86
CA LEU A 11 28.16 -1.41 -3.86
C LEU A 11 28.85 -2.69 -3.39
N ALA A 12 29.49 -3.43 -4.33
CA ALA A 12 30.27 -4.60 -3.98
C ALA A 12 31.45 -4.25 -3.04
N LYS A 13 32.13 -3.13 -3.29
CA LYS A 13 33.19 -2.64 -2.39
C LYS A 13 32.65 -2.24 -1.02
N ALA A 14 31.51 -1.55 -0.95
CA ALA A 14 30.86 -1.18 0.30
C ALA A 14 30.56 -2.44 1.13
N ARG A 15 30.03 -3.50 0.51
CA ARG A 15 29.79 -4.78 1.18
C ARG A 15 31.06 -5.42 1.72
N LEU A 16 32.15 -5.37 1.00
CA LEU A 16 33.45 -5.91 1.46
C LEU A 16 34.00 -5.15 2.68
N ILE A 17 33.80 -3.82 2.71
CA ILE A 17 34.32 -2.97 3.78
C ILE A 17 33.44 -3.06 5.03
N TYR A 18 32.13 -2.96 4.86
CA TYR A 18 31.19 -2.81 5.99
C TYR A 18 30.45 -4.10 6.37
N GLY A 19 30.52 -5.13 5.54
CA GLY A 19 29.87 -6.42 5.75
C GLY A 19 28.40 -6.47 5.35
N SER A 20 27.91 -7.67 5.04
CA SER A 20 26.55 -7.88 4.55
C SER A 20 25.47 -7.50 5.56
N ASN A 21 25.67 -7.81 6.85
CA ASN A 21 24.68 -7.49 7.88
C ASN A 21 24.45 -5.99 8.02
N ASN A 22 25.53 -5.20 7.97
CA ASN A 22 25.42 -3.74 8.03
C ASN A 22 24.68 -3.18 6.82
N GLN A 23 24.94 -3.72 5.63
CA GLN A 23 24.23 -3.32 4.41
C GLN A 23 22.76 -3.73 4.42
N ILE A 24 22.41 -4.83 5.09
CA ILE A 24 21.00 -5.20 5.32
C ILE A 24 20.32 -4.20 6.28
N SER A 25 21.04 -3.76 7.34
CA SER A 25 20.52 -2.74 8.25
C SER A 25 20.25 -1.42 7.54
N VAL A 26 21.18 -0.96 6.69
CA VAL A 26 20.96 0.23 5.84
C VAL A 26 19.71 0.04 4.96
N ALA A 27 19.54 -1.11 4.32
CA ALA A 27 18.35 -1.35 3.51
C ALA A 27 17.04 -1.29 4.32
N ILE A 28 17.05 -1.71 5.58
CA ILE A 28 15.89 -1.59 6.47
C ILE A 28 15.64 -0.11 6.82
N GLU A 29 16.68 0.69 7.01
CA GLU A 29 16.59 2.13 7.28
C GLU A 29 15.93 2.84 6.09
N GLU A 30 16.43 2.67 4.86
CA GLU A 30 15.89 3.32 3.66
C GLU A 30 14.43 2.93 3.39
N LEU A 31 14.07 1.64 3.60
CA LEU A 31 12.67 1.21 3.46
C LEU A 31 11.75 1.87 4.49
N ASN A 32 12.23 2.10 5.72
CA ASN A 32 11.46 2.80 6.75
C ASN A 32 11.35 4.31 6.46
N GLU A 33 12.40 4.93 5.91
CA GLU A 33 12.39 6.35 5.53
C GLU A 33 11.37 6.60 4.44
N LEU A 34 11.35 5.78 3.38
CA LEU A 34 10.31 5.82 2.36
C LEU A 34 8.91 5.66 2.98
N ALA A 35 8.71 4.67 3.86
CA ALA A 35 7.42 4.47 4.52
C ALA A 35 6.99 5.70 5.33
N CYS A 36 7.93 6.35 6.06
CA CYS A 36 7.66 7.57 6.83
C CYS A 36 7.25 8.73 5.92
N VAL A 37 7.92 8.92 4.78
CA VAL A 37 7.60 9.99 3.83
C VAL A 37 6.22 9.76 3.20
N LEU A 38 5.90 8.53 2.78
CA LEU A 38 4.59 8.18 2.25
C LEU A 38 3.47 8.39 3.27
N CYS A 39 3.68 8.07 4.56
CA CYS A 39 2.73 8.37 5.62
C CYS A 39 2.50 9.88 5.82
N LYS A 40 3.55 10.69 5.67
CA LYS A 40 3.43 12.14 5.71
C LYS A 40 2.66 12.65 4.49
N PHE A 41 2.94 12.13 3.30
CA PHE A 41 2.24 12.48 2.08
C PHE A 41 0.72 12.27 2.21
N ILE A 42 0.28 11.10 2.69
CA ILE A 42 -1.15 10.82 2.93
C ILE A 42 -1.76 11.80 3.95
N ARG A 43 -1.02 12.15 5.00
CA ARG A 43 -1.51 13.06 6.04
C ARG A 43 -1.71 14.49 5.57
N TYR A 44 -0.87 14.96 4.66
CA TYR A 44 -0.82 16.34 4.18
C TYR A 44 -1.30 16.48 2.73
N GLU A 45 -2.01 15.48 2.19
CA GLU A 45 -2.45 15.45 0.78
C GLU A 45 -3.33 16.64 0.36
N HIS A 46 -3.92 17.35 1.32
CA HIS A 46 -4.75 18.54 1.08
C HIS A 46 -3.99 19.86 1.23
N GLU A 47 -2.69 19.83 1.56
CA GLU A 47 -1.86 21.00 1.76
C GLU A 47 -0.87 21.14 0.58
N GLU A 48 -1.18 21.96 -0.42
CA GLU A 48 -0.41 22.06 -1.67
C GLU A 48 1.09 22.29 -1.44
N ASP A 49 1.45 23.25 -0.59
CA ASP A 49 2.86 23.57 -0.29
C ASP A 49 3.60 22.37 0.36
N ALA A 50 2.91 21.63 1.22
CA ALA A 50 3.46 20.44 1.87
C ALA A 50 3.63 19.28 0.88
N VAL A 51 2.69 19.11 -0.04
CA VAL A 51 2.73 18.07 -1.08
C VAL A 51 3.93 18.28 -2.01
N GLU A 52 4.19 19.52 -2.46
CA GLU A 52 5.35 19.82 -3.31
C GLU A 52 6.67 19.48 -2.60
N ALA A 53 6.84 19.91 -1.34
CA ALA A 53 8.04 19.62 -0.56
C ALA A 53 8.21 18.12 -0.25
N LEU A 54 7.12 17.37 -0.13
CA LEU A 54 7.14 15.93 0.11
C LEU A 54 7.41 15.13 -1.17
N TYR A 55 7.05 15.67 -2.33
CA TYR A 55 7.31 15.00 -3.62
C TYR A 55 8.80 14.76 -3.83
N ASP A 56 9.64 15.77 -3.64
CA ASP A 56 11.09 15.63 -3.78
C ASP A 56 11.65 14.59 -2.81
N LYS A 57 11.15 14.57 -1.57
CA LYS A 57 11.53 13.55 -0.59
C LYS A 57 11.12 12.14 -1.01
N VAL A 58 9.93 11.97 -1.60
CA VAL A 58 9.52 10.65 -2.14
C VAL A 58 10.46 10.20 -3.25
N VAL A 59 10.92 11.13 -4.10
CA VAL A 59 11.88 10.81 -5.18
C VAL A 59 13.22 10.38 -4.60
N ASP A 60 13.73 11.08 -3.58
CA ASP A 60 14.99 10.76 -2.93
C ASP A 60 14.92 9.37 -2.27
N GLU A 61 13.92 9.11 -1.42
CA GLU A 61 13.77 7.82 -0.74
C GLU A 61 13.53 6.65 -1.72
N LEU A 62 12.81 6.88 -2.83
CA LEU A 62 12.68 5.87 -3.88
C LEU A 62 14.01 5.57 -4.56
N ALA A 63 14.87 6.57 -4.75
CA ALA A 63 16.21 6.36 -5.30
C ALA A 63 17.07 5.52 -4.35
N ASP A 64 17.03 5.80 -3.05
CA ASP A 64 17.74 5.03 -2.04
C ASP A 64 17.24 3.60 -1.96
N VAL A 65 15.92 3.38 -1.98
CA VAL A 65 15.32 2.04 -2.05
C VAL A 65 15.76 1.27 -3.31
N LEU A 66 15.91 1.92 -4.46
CA LEU A 66 16.43 1.29 -5.67
C LEU A 66 17.89 0.84 -5.49
N VAL A 67 18.72 1.65 -4.86
CA VAL A 67 20.13 1.34 -4.58
C VAL A 67 20.22 0.15 -3.63
N VAL A 68 19.51 0.18 -2.50
CA VAL A 68 19.58 -0.90 -1.51
C VAL A 68 18.92 -2.19 -2.01
N THR A 69 17.91 -2.10 -2.87
CA THR A 69 17.31 -3.28 -3.52
C THR A 69 18.33 -4.03 -4.39
N ASP A 70 19.13 -3.32 -5.18
CA ASP A 70 20.19 -3.96 -6.00
C ASP A 70 21.28 -4.56 -5.10
N HIS A 71 21.58 -3.91 -4.00
CA HIS A 71 22.53 -4.40 -3.00
C HIS A 71 22.05 -5.70 -2.33
N ILE A 72 20.79 -5.76 -1.91
CA ILE A 72 20.15 -6.96 -1.34
C ILE A 72 20.16 -8.11 -2.35
N LYS A 73 19.85 -7.85 -3.62
CA LYS A 73 19.94 -8.86 -4.68
C LYS A 73 21.34 -9.46 -4.77
N SER A 74 22.36 -8.61 -4.68
CA SER A 74 23.76 -9.05 -4.70
C SER A 74 24.15 -9.85 -3.45
N ILE A 75 23.68 -9.46 -2.27
CA ILE A 75 23.97 -10.16 -1.00
C ILE A 75 23.42 -11.59 -1.02
N PHE A 76 22.20 -11.76 -1.49
CA PHE A 76 21.50 -13.04 -1.54
C PHE A 76 21.65 -13.79 -2.87
N ALA A 77 22.49 -13.29 -3.78
CA ALA A 77 22.70 -13.86 -5.10
C ALA A 77 21.39 -14.09 -5.88
N LEU A 78 20.45 -13.14 -5.79
CA LEU A 78 19.14 -13.25 -6.42
C LEU A 78 19.23 -12.87 -7.90
N SER A 79 18.63 -13.70 -8.76
CA SER A 79 18.51 -13.43 -10.19
C SER A 79 17.37 -12.45 -10.48
N ASP A 80 17.62 -11.47 -11.35
CA ASP A 80 16.60 -10.53 -11.84
C ASP A 80 15.39 -11.28 -12.42
N ASN A 81 15.62 -12.30 -13.22
CA ASN A 81 14.54 -13.08 -13.86
C ASN A 81 13.59 -13.73 -12.83
N VAL A 82 14.12 -14.21 -11.70
CA VAL A 82 13.31 -14.81 -10.65
C VAL A 82 12.47 -13.74 -9.95
N ILE A 83 13.03 -12.56 -9.71
CA ILE A 83 12.31 -11.44 -9.08
C ILE A 83 11.23 -10.91 -10.03
N GLU A 84 11.57 -10.69 -11.30
CA GLU A 84 10.65 -10.24 -12.34
C GLU A 84 9.48 -11.21 -12.50
N ALA A 85 9.73 -12.52 -12.61
CA ALA A 85 8.65 -13.51 -12.70
C ALA A 85 7.71 -13.49 -11.47
N ARG A 86 8.24 -13.29 -10.27
CA ARG A 86 7.43 -13.15 -9.06
C ARG A 86 6.66 -11.84 -9.01
N ALA A 87 7.23 -10.74 -9.50
CA ALA A 87 6.57 -9.46 -9.61
C ALA A 87 5.39 -9.54 -10.59
N GLU A 88 5.59 -10.13 -11.77
CA GLU A 88 4.53 -10.35 -12.76
C GLU A 88 3.38 -11.19 -12.20
N ALA A 89 3.68 -12.25 -11.45
CA ALA A 89 2.65 -13.05 -10.80
C ALA A 89 1.83 -12.25 -9.75
N LYS A 90 2.45 -11.26 -9.08
CA LYS A 90 1.73 -10.35 -8.18
C LYS A 90 0.85 -9.36 -8.94
N VAL A 91 1.37 -8.78 -10.02
CA VAL A 91 0.60 -7.89 -10.92
C VAL A 91 -0.60 -8.62 -11.53
N ALA A 92 -0.43 -9.88 -11.96
CA ALA A 92 -1.53 -10.69 -12.46
C ALA A 92 -2.66 -10.89 -11.40
N ARG A 93 -2.30 -11.05 -10.13
CA ARG A 93 -3.31 -11.11 -9.04
C ARG A 93 -4.08 -9.80 -8.89
N VAL A 94 -3.41 -8.65 -8.99
CA VAL A 94 -4.06 -7.35 -8.95
C VAL A 94 -5.01 -7.19 -10.15
N ARG A 95 -4.59 -7.58 -11.35
CA ARG A 95 -5.44 -7.57 -12.55
C ARG A 95 -6.72 -8.39 -12.34
N ASN A 96 -6.58 -9.62 -11.89
CA ASN A 96 -7.73 -10.49 -11.64
C ASN A 96 -8.68 -9.93 -10.58
N TRP A 97 -8.14 -9.22 -9.59
CA TRP A 97 -8.95 -8.55 -8.58
C TRP A 97 -9.74 -7.37 -9.18
N LEU A 98 -9.10 -6.53 -10.00
CA LEU A 98 -9.76 -5.43 -10.70
C LEU A 98 -10.87 -5.92 -11.65
N GLU A 99 -10.63 -6.99 -12.40
CA GLU A 99 -11.63 -7.59 -13.30
C GLU A 99 -12.86 -8.08 -12.53
N LYS A 100 -12.65 -8.69 -11.36
CA LYS A 100 -13.76 -9.11 -10.48
C LYS A 100 -14.54 -7.93 -9.91
N SER A 101 -13.86 -6.86 -9.50
CA SER A 101 -14.50 -5.65 -8.97
C SER A 101 -15.37 -4.98 -10.03
N ASN A 102 -14.87 -4.84 -11.26
CA ASN A 102 -15.62 -4.27 -12.37
C ASN A 102 -16.85 -5.12 -12.77
N SER A 103 -16.76 -6.45 -12.68
CA SER A 103 -17.91 -7.32 -12.96
C SER A 103 -18.98 -7.24 -11.86
N MET A 104 -18.60 -6.92 -10.63
CA MET A 104 -19.57 -6.69 -9.54
C MET A 104 -20.29 -5.35 -9.67
N GLU A 105 -19.63 -4.29 -10.14
CA GLU A 105 -20.28 -3.00 -10.42
C GLU A 105 -21.29 -3.10 -11.57
N GLN A 106 -20.98 -3.81 -12.65
CA GLN A 106 -21.91 -4.01 -13.76
C GLN A 106 -23.18 -4.77 -13.36
N THR A 107 -23.07 -5.74 -12.46
CA THR A 107 -24.26 -6.46 -11.96
C THR A 107 -25.15 -5.65 -11.02
N THR A 108 -24.66 -4.54 -10.46
CA THR A 108 -25.48 -3.62 -9.66
C THR A 108 -26.21 -2.57 -10.49
N VAL A 109 -25.74 -2.25 -11.70
CA VAL A 109 -26.38 -1.31 -12.62
C VAL A 109 -27.61 -1.95 -13.30
N ASP A 110 -27.60 -3.28 -13.51
CA ASP A 110 -28.73 -4.04 -14.08
C ASP A 110 -29.83 -4.41 -13.05
N ARG A 111 -29.67 -4.07 -11.78
CA ARG A 111 -30.76 -4.15 -10.82
C ARG A 111 -31.70 -2.98 -11.05
N GLU A 112 -32.88 -3.29 -11.54
CA GLU A 112 -34.01 -2.36 -11.56
C GLU A 112 -34.09 -1.60 -10.24
N VAL A 113 -34.18 -0.27 -10.33
CA VAL A 113 -34.34 0.59 -9.15
C VAL A 113 -35.57 0.08 -8.41
N PRO A 114 -35.45 -0.43 -7.18
CA PRO A 114 -36.61 -0.95 -6.46
C PRO A 114 -37.64 0.15 -6.28
N ASP A 115 -38.91 -0.21 -6.45
CA ASP A 115 -40.06 0.66 -6.25
C ASP A 115 -39.85 1.47 -4.93
N PRO A 116 -40.13 2.78 -4.91
CA PRO A 116 -39.97 3.63 -3.73
C PRO A 116 -40.63 3.06 -2.47
N THR A 117 -41.66 2.22 -2.62
CA THR A 117 -42.33 1.52 -1.50
C THR A 117 -41.48 0.39 -0.90
N GLU A 118 -40.66 -0.31 -1.72
CA GLU A 118 -39.71 -1.32 -1.23
C GLU A 118 -38.51 -0.69 -0.53
N LYS A 119 -38.05 0.48 -1.00
CA LYS A 119 -36.94 1.21 -0.38
C LYS A 119 -37.30 1.63 1.05
N ALA A 120 -38.51 2.12 1.30
CA ALA A 120 -38.97 2.49 2.64
C ALA A 120 -39.01 1.28 3.60
N PHE A 121 -39.25 0.06 3.09
CA PHE A 121 -39.23 -1.15 3.88
C PHE A 121 -37.79 -1.60 4.21
N CYS A 122 -36.87 -1.53 3.24
CA CYS A 122 -35.47 -1.85 3.46
C CYS A 122 -34.78 -0.86 4.42
N ASP A 123 -35.06 0.43 4.30
CA ASP A 123 -34.53 1.47 5.20
C ASP A 123 -35.03 1.30 6.63
N SER A 124 -36.23 0.75 6.84
CA SER A 124 -36.77 0.43 8.17
C SER A 124 -36.08 -0.79 8.82
N LEU A 125 -35.46 -1.67 8.02
CA LEU A 125 -34.75 -2.87 8.49
C LEU A 125 -33.24 -2.62 8.65
N ALA A 126 -32.71 -1.56 8.04
CA ALA A 126 -31.30 -1.18 8.13
C ALA A 126 -31.01 -0.40 9.43
N GLN A 127 -31.38 -0.96 10.57
CA GLN A 127 -30.78 -0.51 11.83
C GLN A 127 -29.32 -0.98 11.85
N PRO A 128 -28.34 -0.07 12.10
CA PRO A 128 -26.94 -0.47 12.21
C PRO A 128 -26.82 -1.52 13.31
N ASN A 129 -26.53 -2.75 12.89
CA ASN A 129 -26.41 -3.87 13.81
C ASN A 129 -25.05 -3.77 14.49
N CYS A 130 -24.99 -3.07 15.63
CA CYS A 130 -23.79 -2.87 16.45
C CYS A 130 -23.08 -4.17 16.88
N LYS A 131 -23.66 -5.34 16.60
CA LYS A 131 -23.05 -6.65 16.91
C LYS A 131 -21.78 -6.95 16.12
N ASN A 132 -21.55 -6.27 15.00
CA ASN A 132 -20.37 -6.47 14.15
C ASN A 132 -19.32 -5.34 14.26
N CYS A 133 -19.48 -4.41 15.18
CA CYS A 133 -18.47 -3.38 15.42
C CYS A 133 -17.32 -3.95 16.25
N ALA A 134 -16.06 -3.77 15.80
CA ALA A 134 -14.87 -4.25 16.49
C ALA A 134 -14.66 -3.64 17.89
N ASN A 135 -15.42 -2.58 18.25
CA ASN A 135 -15.37 -1.89 19.54
C ASN A 135 -16.53 -2.24 20.46
N ASN A 136 -17.03 -3.47 20.44
CA ASN A 136 -18.19 -3.90 21.22
C ASN A 136 -17.94 -3.98 22.74
N SER A 137 -16.80 -3.57 23.28
CA SER A 137 -16.49 -3.63 24.71
C SER A 137 -16.92 -2.43 25.54
N ASP A 138 -17.18 -1.24 24.92
CA ASP A 138 -17.50 -0.03 25.68
C ASP A 138 -18.61 0.81 25.02
N ARG A 139 -19.81 0.66 25.55
CA ARG A 139 -21.04 1.31 25.06
C ARG A 139 -21.14 2.85 25.14
N PRO A 140 -20.28 3.62 25.80
CA PRO A 140 -20.41 5.08 25.83
C PRO A 140 -19.88 5.80 24.58
N THR A 141 -19.15 5.15 23.70
CA THR A 141 -18.46 5.80 22.58
C THR A 141 -19.17 5.65 21.22
N CYS A 142 -20.35 5.03 21.17
CA CYS A 142 -21.08 4.80 19.93
C CYS A 142 -21.69 6.06 19.30
N GLU A 143 -21.76 7.18 20.00
CA GLU A 143 -22.28 8.46 19.50
C GLU A 143 -21.31 9.22 18.56
N GLN A 144 -20.05 8.73 18.41
CA GLN A 144 -19.02 9.36 17.59
C GLN A 144 -18.70 8.59 16.30
N CYS A 145 -19.45 7.56 15.96
CA CYS A 145 -19.22 6.78 14.74
C CYS A 145 -19.98 7.42 13.58
N ASP A 146 -19.29 8.18 12.72
CA ASP A 146 -19.86 8.81 11.53
C ASP A 146 -20.08 7.84 10.35
N GLY A 147 -19.96 6.53 10.59
CA GLY A 147 -20.26 5.49 9.60
C GLY A 147 -19.26 5.32 8.47
N SER A 148 -18.22 6.17 8.35
CA SER A 148 -17.31 6.16 7.21
C SER A 148 -15.89 5.63 7.47
N SER A 149 -15.48 5.48 8.73
CA SER A 149 -14.06 5.35 9.04
C SER A 149 -13.50 3.94 9.30
N ASN A 150 -14.27 2.85 9.21
CA ASN A 150 -13.77 1.52 9.59
C ASN A 150 -13.75 0.45 8.49
N TYR A 151 -13.77 0.82 7.20
CA TYR A 151 -13.73 -0.16 6.10
C TYR A 151 -12.44 -0.17 5.25
N ILE A 152 -11.38 0.46 5.72
CA ILE A 152 -10.09 0.43 5.02
C ILE A 152 -9.07 -0.28 5.92
N TYR A 153 -8.47 -1.33 5.43
CA TYR A 153 -7.36 -2.16 5.91
C TYR A 153 -7.70 -3.61 6.29
N ARG A 154 -8.21 -4.38 5.33
CA ARG A 154 -7.94 -5.83 5.27
C ARG A 154 -7.96 -6.32 3.82
N CYS A 155 -7.00 -5.91 3.01
CA CYS A 155 -6.71 -6.54 1.72
C CYS A 155 -5.23 -6.37 1.38
N TRP A 156 -4.38 -7.22 1.97
CA TRP A 156 -3.10 -7.62 1.39
C TRP A 156 -2.86 -9.10 1.68
#